data_7f9a9dcd4ecb002dd392a36229e93ab7
#
_entry.id   7f9a9dcd4ecb002dd392a36229e93ab7
#
_cell.length_a   1.000
_cell.length_b   1.000
_cell.length_c   1.000
_cell.angle_alpha   90.00
_cell.angle_beta   90.00
_cell.angle_gamma   90.00
#
_symmetry.space_group_name_H-M   'P 1'
#
loop_
_entity.id
_entity.type
_entity.pdbx_description
1 polymer ?
#
loop_
_entity_poly.entity_id
_entity_poly.type
_entity_poly.pdbx_seq_one_letter_code
_entity_poly.pdbx_strand_id
1 'polypeptide(L)'
;MNCLTLKKSNCKNCYKCIRHCPVKAIRFSGNQAHIIGNECILCGQCFVVCPQNAKEIVNEVEKVKVLIQSGDPVVVSLAPSFIANYDGVGINSMRSALQKLGFFDVEETAIGATIVKNEYERILAEEERDVIISS
;
A
#
# COMPACT_ATOMS: atom_id res chain seq x y z
N MET A 1 10.25 -2.61 2.46
CA MET A 1 9.67 -2.49 1.10
C MET A 1 9.92 -1.07 0.57
N ASN A 2 10.52 -0.92 -0.61
CA ASN A 2 10.73 0.40 -1.22
C ASN A 2 9.63 0.64 -2.27
N CYS A 3 8.44 1.05 -1.82
CA CYS A 3 7.32 1.35 -2.73
C CYS A 3 7.46 2.71 -3.44
N LEU A 4 8.28 3.61 -2.89
CA LEU A 4 8.56 4.93 -3.45
C LEU A 4 10.03 5.08 -3.80
N THR A 5 10.31 5.53 -5.00
CA THR A 5 11.65 5.79 -5.52
C THR A 5 11.83 7.25 -5.92
N LEU A 6 13.07 7.66 -6.15
CA LEU A 6 13.43 8.99 -6.61
C LEU A 6 13.96 8.94 -8.03
N LYS A 7 13.32 9.66 -8.95
CA LYS A 7 13.93 10.03 -10.25
C LYS A 7 14.96 11.13 -10.02
N LYS A 8 16.21 10.76 -9.93
CA LYS A 8 17.31 11.68 -9.61
C LYS A 8 17.38 12.89 -10.55
N SER A 9 17.22 12.64 -11.85
CA SER A 9 17.26 13.68 -12.88
C SER A 9 16.22 14.78 -12.71
N ASN A 10 15.09 14.49 -12.07
CA ASN A 10 13.97 15.42 -11.94
C ASN A 10 14.02 16.24 -10.64
N CYS A 11 14.77 15.81 -9.64
CA CYS A 11 14.84 16.52 -8.36
C CYS A 11 15.60 17.83 -8.48
N LYS A 12 14.96 18.94 -8.16
CA LYS A 12 15.54 20.32 -8.18
C LYS A 12 15.79 20.89 -6.77
N ASN A 13 15.88 20.03 -5.78
CA ASN A 13 16.26 20.41 -4.39
C ASN A 13 15.37 21.48 -3.73
N CYS A 14 14.06 21.47 -4.07
CA CYS A 14 13.14 22.49 -3.55
C CYS A 14 12.68 22.24 -2.10
N TYR A 15 13.09 21.14 -1.48
CA TYR A 15 12.77 20.74 -0.10
C TYR A 15 11.27 20.59 0.21
N LYS A 16 10.38 20.69 -0.77
CA LYS A 16 8.93 20.63 -0.55
C LYS A 16 8.51 19.31 0.10
N CYS A 17 9.01 18.19 -0.40
CA CYS A 17 8.73 16.86 0.17
C CYS A 17 9.18 16.72 1.63
N ILE A 18 10.34 17.29 1.99
CA ILE A 18 10.87 17.26 3.36
C ILE A 18 9.94 18.03 4.31
N ARG A 19 9.52 19.23 3.91
CA ARG A 19 8.62 20.07 4.72
C ARG A 19 7.26 19.41 4.98
N HIS A 20 6.73 18.67 3.99
CA HIS A 20 5.41 18.05 4.05
C HIS A 20 5.41 16.61 4.58
N CYS A 21 6.58 16.02 4.84
CA CYS A 21 6.63 14.68 5.42
C CYS A 21 6.18 14.71 6.88
N PRO A 22 5.08 14.03 7.26
CA PRO A 22 4.56 14.06 8.62
C PRO A 22 5.49 13.39 9.62
N VAL A 23 6.22 12.36 9.21
CA VAL A 23 7.14 11.58 10.05
C VAL A 23 8.61 11.93 9.83
N LYS A 24 8.92 12.96 9.02
CA LYS A 24 10.27 13.42 8.69
C LYS A 24 11.20 12.35 8.08
N ALA A 25 10.63 11.32 7.50
CA ALA A 25 11.34 10.20 6.85
C ALA A 25 12.00 10.57 5.50
N ILE A 26 12.41 11.83 5.31
CA ILE A 26 13.14 12.28 4.13
C ILE A 26 14.33 13.10 4.53
N ARG A 27 15.51 12.60 4.19
CA ARG A 27 16.78 13.33 4.37
C ARG A 27 17.26 13.91 3.04
N PHE A 28 18.13 14.89 3.13
CA PHE A 28 18.78 15.52 2.00
C PHE A 28 20.27 15.19 2.02
N SER A 29 20.79 14.62 0.96
CA SER A 29 22.21 14.33 0.78
C SER A 29 22.57 14.25 -0.69
N GLY A 30 23.82 14.58 -1.07
CA GLY A 30 24.25 14.53 -2.47
C GLY A 30 23.36 15.36 -3.41
N ASN A 31 22.91 16.54 -2.95
CA ASN A 31 21.96 17.42 -3.67
C ASN A 31 20.63 16.75 -4.05
N GLN A 32 20.17 15.80 -3.25
CA GLN A 32 18.90 15.08 -3.52
C GLN A 32 18.16 14.71 -2.24
N ALA A 33 16.83 14.58 -2.37
CA ALA A 33 15.96 14.14 -1.29
C ALA A 33 15.83 12.61 -1.31
N HIS A 34 16.24 11.93 -0.26
CA HIS A 34 16.19 10.48 -0.08
C HIS A 34 15.14 10.09 0.94
N ILE A 35 14.36 9.04 0.65
CA ILE A 35 13.38 8.47 1.58
C ILE A 35 14.11 7.48 2.50
N ILE A 36 13.88 7.60 3.81
CA ILE A 36 14.40 6.70 4.84
C ILE A 36 13.36 5.60 5.00
N GLY A 37 13.64 4.42 4.43
CA GLY A 37 12.63 3.36 4.23
C GLY A 37 12.03 2.80 5.52
N ASN A 38 12.82 2.71 6.61
CA ASN A 38 12.37 2.22 7.92
C ASN A 38 11.61 3.26 8.75
N GLU A 39 11.64 4.53 8.35
CA GLU A 39 10.88 5.62 8.98
C GLU A 39 9.65 6.01 8.17
N CYS A 40 9.59 5.59 6.91
CA CYS A 40 8.54 5.96 5.97
C CYS A 40 7.26 5.16 6.20
N ILE A 41 6.15 5.84 6.47
CA ILE A 41 4.80 5.25 6.62
C ILE A 41 4.03 5.11 5.30
N LEU A 42 4.67 5.30 4.17
CA LEU A 42 4.11 5.16 2.81
C LEU A 42 2.86 6.02 2.53
N CYS A 43 2.68 7.13 3.22
CA CYS A 43 1.50 8.01 3.09
C CYS A 43 1.38 8.71 1.72
N GLY A 44 2.39 8.66 0.85
CA GLY A 44 2.36 9.25 -0.50
C GLY A 44 2.48 10.78 -0.56
N GLN A 45 2.46 11.51 0.56
CA GLN A 45 2.45 12.98 0.59
C GLN A 45 3.62 13.58 -0.21
N CYS A 46 4.81 13.02 -0.13
CA CYS A 46 5.98 13.48 -0.87
C CYS A 46 5.85 13.31 -2.39
N PHE A 47 5.06 12.34 -2.83
CA PHE A 47 4.73 12.12 -4.25
C PHE A 47 3.75 13.21 -4.73
N VAL A 48 2.67 13.44 -3.98
CA VAL A 48 1.62 14.41 -4.34
C VAL A 48 2.15 15.85 -4.40
N VAL A 49 2.96 16.26 -3.42
CA VAL A 49 3.45 17.65 -3.34
C VAL A 49 4.64 17.95 -4.25
N CYS A 50 5.21 16.98 -4.94
CA CYS A 50 6.42 17.17 -5.75
C CYS A 50 6.12 17.92 -7.06
N PRO A 51 6.52 19.19 -7.22
CA PRO A 51 6.20 19.94 -8.44
C PRO A 51 7.04 19.51 -9.65
N GLN A 52 8.10 18.73 -9.43
CA GLN A 52 8.97 18.21 -10.49
C GLN A 52 8.66 16.75 -10.85
N ASN A 53 7.64 16.12 -10.25
CA ASN A 53 7.36 14.70 -10.44
C ASN A 53 8.60 13.81 -10.24
N ALA A 54 9.44 14.17 -9.26
CA ALA A 54 10.68 13.46 -8.98
C ALA A 54 10.49 12.22 -8.10
N LYS A 55 9.29 11.98 -7.61
CA LYS A 55 8.94 10.75 -6.88
C LYS A 55 8.19 9.81 -7.81
N GLU A 56 8.46 8.52 -7.66
CA GLU A 56 7.88 7.47 -8.48
C GLU A 56 7.43 6.32 -7.59
N ILE A 57 6.26 5.79 -7.88
CA ILE A 57 5.75 4.57 -7.24
C ILE A 57 6.30 3.38 -8.04
N VAL A 58 6.81 2.38 -7.35
CA VAL A 58 7.30 1.16 -7.99
C VAL A 58 6.12 0.45 -8.65
N ASN A 59 6.26 0.19 -9.95
CA ASN A 59 5.28 -0.58 -10.70
C ASN A 59 5.60 -2.07 -10.58
N GLU A 60 4.67 -2.85 -10.04
CA GLU A 60 4.81 -4.29 -9.83
C GLU A 60 4.00 -5.14 -10.83
N VAL A 61 3.41 -4.51 -11.85
CA VAL A 61 2.58 -5.20 -12.85
C VAL A 61 3.30 -6.39 -13.50
N GLU A 62 4.57 -6.23 -13.86
CA GLU A 62 5.32 -7.32 -14.47
C GLU A 62 5.55 -8.50 -13.51
N LYS A 63 5.75 -8.23 -12.22
CA LYS A 63 5.84 -9.29 -11.21
C LYS A 63 4.53 -10.07 -11.10
N VAL A 64 3.40 -9.34 -11.10
CA VAL A 64 2.07 -9.95 -11.03
C VAL A 64 1.80 -10.80 -12.28
N LYS A 65 2.17 -10.33 -13.47
CA LYS A 65 2.05 -11.12 -14.70
C LYS A 65 2.83 -12.44 -14.61
N VAL A 66 4.05 -12.40 -14.10
CA VAL A 66 4.88 -13.61 -13.92
C VAL A 66 4.21 -14.55 -12.92
N LEU A 67 3.64 -14.05 -11.81
CA LEU A 67 2.91 -14.87 -10.85
C LEU A 67 1.69 -15.56 -11.48
N ILE A 68 0.89 -14.83 -12.26
CA ILE A 68 -0.27 -15.41 -12.97
C ILE A 68 0.18 -16.49 -13.96
N GLN A 69 1.33 -16.30 -14.61
CA GLN A 69 1.88 -17.25 -15.60
C GLN A 69 2.57 -18.46 -14.98
N SER A 70 2.84 -18.48 -13.65
CA SER A 70 3.51 -19.61 -12.99
C SER A 70 2.66 -20.88 -12.97
N GLY A 71 1.35 -20.77 -13.15
CA GLY A 71 0.39 -21.88 -13.08
C GLY A 71 -0.15 -22.14 -11.70
N ASP A 72 0.34 -21.45 -10.67
CA ASP A 72 -0.20 -21.50 -9.32
C ASP A 72 -1.46 -20.64 -9.19
N PRO A 73 -2.41 -21.00 -8.31
CA PRO A 73 -3.61 -20.19 -8.07
C PRO A 73 -3.24 -18.88 -7.35
N VAL A 74 -3.36 -17.75 -8.05
CA VAL A 74 -3.09 -16.42 -7.50
C VAL A 74 -4.39 -15.77 -7.03
N VAL A 75 -4.53 -15.54 -5.72
CA VAL A 75 -5.69 -14.89 -5.11
C VAL A 75 -5.39 -13.44 -4.82
N VAL A 76 -6.37 -12.55 -5.09
CA VAL A 76 -6.26 -11.12 -4.78
C VAL A 76 -6.94 -10.83 -3.45
N SER A 77 -6.23 -10.21 -2.52
CA SER A 77 -6.82 -9.58 -1.35
C SER A 77 -7.13 -8.12 -1.67
N LEU A 78 -8.42 -7.82 -1.85
CA LEU A 78 -8.89 -6.50 -2.31
C LEU A 78 -9.19 -5.60 -1.10
N ALA A 79 -8.45 -4.50 -0.98
CA ALA A 79 -8.68 -3.51 0.07
C ALA A 79 -9.97 -2.72 -0.19
N PRO A 80 -10.74 -2.32 0.86
CA PRO A 80 -11.98 -1.54 0.70
C PRO A 80 -11.80 -0.21 -0.05
N SER A 81 -10.59 0.34 -0.04
CA SER A 81 -10.24 1.58 -0.74
C SER A 81 -10.37 1.51 -2.28
N PHE A 82 -10.57 0.32 -2.86
CA PHE A 82 -10.79 0.20 -4.31
C PHE A 82 -11.99 1.04 -4.77
N ILE A 83 -13.01 1.20 -3.92
CA ILE A 83 -14.22 1.99 -4.23
C ILE A 83 -13.88 3.44 -4.59
N ALA A 84 -12.83 4.01 -4.00
CA ALA A 84 -12.42 5.39 -4.27
C ALA A 84 -11.98 5.64 -5.73
N ASN A 85 -11.54 4.58 -6.43
CA ASN A 85 -11.10 4.67 -7.83
C ASN A 85 -12.12 4.06 -8.82
N TYR A 86 -13.08 3.28 -8.32
CA TYR A 86 -14.05 2.51 -9.13
C TYR A 86 -15.47 2.73 -8.61
N ASP A 87 -15.91 3.99 -8.66
CA ASP A 87 -17.24 4.38 -8.19
C ASP A 87 -18.35 3.55 -8.88
N GLY A 88 -19.30 3.08 -8.09
CA GLY A 88 -20.39 2.22 -8.55
C GLY A 88 -20.00 0.76 -8.91
N VAL A 89 -18.73 0.39 -8.79
CA VAL A 89 -18.26 -0.98 -9.04
C VAL A 89 -18.30 -1.80 -7.75
N GLY A 90 -19.23 -2.75 -7.67
CA GLY A 90 -19.29 -3.68 -6.53
C GLY A 90 -18.24 -4.79 -6.63
N ILE A 91 -18.07 -5.52 -5.51
CA ILE A 91 -17.10 -6.62 -5.38
C ILE A 91 -17.26 -7.70 -6.45
N ASN A 92 -18.47 -8.06 -6.84
CA ASN A 92 -18.71 -9.09 -7.84
C ASN A 92 -18.24 -8.68 -9.24
N SER A 93 -18.41 -7.41 -9.60
CA SER A 93 -17.90 -6.85 -10.86
C SER A 93 -16.38 -6.80 -10.86
N MET A 94 -15.77 -6.40 -9.74
CA MET A 94 -14.32 -6.38 -9.57
C MET A 94 -13.73 -7.80 -9.64
N ARG A 95 -14.35 -8.77 -8.93
CA ARG A 95 -13.97 -10.19 -9.00
C ARG A 95 -13.98 -10.69 -10.45
N SER A 96 -15.08 -10.47 -11.16
CA SER A 96 -15.19 -10.90 -12.56
C SER A 96 -14.14 -10.25 -13.48
N ALA A 97 -13.81 -9.00 -13.26
CA ALA A 97 -12.77 -8.31 -14.03
C ALA A 97 -11.37 -8.88 -13.74
N LEU A 98 -11.04 -9.11 -12.48
CA LEU A 98 -9.75 -9.66 -12.06
C LEU A 98 -9.57 -11.12 -12.51
N GLN A 99 -10.63 -11.94 -12.44
CA GLN A 99 -10.60 -13.30 -12.97
C GLN A 99 -10.35 -13.33 -14.49
N LYS A 100 -10.90 -12.38 -15.25
CA LYS A 100 -10.58 -12.21 -16.68
C LYS A 100 -9.14 -11.83 -16.95
N LEU A 101 -8.44 -11.20 -15.99
CA LEU A 101 -7.01 -10.91 -16.07
C LEU A 101 -6.14 -12.13 -15.73
N GLY A 102 -6.73 -13.24 -15.26
CA GLY A 102 -6.04 -14.48 -14.96
C GLY A 102 -5.84 -14.77 -13.47
N PHE A 103 -6.41 -13.97 -12.57
CA PHE A 103 -6.41 -14.29 -11.14
C PHE A 103 -7.40 -15.44 -10.87
N PHE A 104 -7.02 -16.31 -9.93
CA PHE A 104 -7.84 -17.47 -9.55
C PHE A 104 -9.10 -17.03 -8.79
N ASP A 105 -8.94 -16.16 -7.79
CA ASP A 105 -10.07 -15.61 -7.03
C ASP A 105 -9.73 -14.26 -6.40
N VAL A 106 -10.77 -13.63 -5.82
CA VAL A 106 -10.69 -12.31 -5.17
C VAL A 106 -11.43 -12.35 -3.84
N GLU A 107 -10.74 -12.03 -2.77
CA GLU A 107 -11.29 -11.93 -1.42
C GLU A 107 -11.19 -10.49 -0.91
N GLU A 108 -12.17 -10.06 -0.13
CA GLU A 108 -12.12 -8.76 0.53
C GLU A 108 -11.22 -8.82 1.77
N THR A 109 -10.25 -7.93 1.87
CA THR A 109 -9.40 -7.79 3.07
C THR A 109 -10.24 -7.52 4.33
N ALA A 110 -11.44 -6.93 4.20
CA ALA A 110 -12.39 -6.69 5.28
C ALA A 110 -12.87 -7.98 5.96
N ILE A 111 -12.91 -9.11 5.24
CA ILE A 111 -13.24 -10.43 5.83
C ILE A 111 -12.17 -10.81 6.84
N GLY A 112 -10.89 -10.66 6.50
CA GLY A 112 -9.78 -10.89 7.42
C GLY A 112 -9.85 -10.00 8.66
N ALA A 113 -10.17 -8.71 8.48
CA ALA A 113 -10.38 -7.80 9.59
C ALA A 113 -11.50 -8.24 10.54
N THR A 114 -12.59 -8.79 10.00
CA THR A 114 -13.71 -9.34 10.80
C THR A 114 -13.27 -10.54 11.61
N ILE A 115 -12.47 -11.45 11.02
CA ILE A 115 -11.93 -12.62 11.71
C ILE A 115 -11.02 -12.18 12.87
N VAL A 116 -10.12 -11.25 12.61
CA VAL A 116 -9.22 -10.70 13.65
C VAL A 116 -10.01 -10.02 14.77
N LYS A 117 -11.04 -9.22 14.42
CA LYS A 117 -11.94 -8.59 15.40
C LYS A 117 -12.58 -9.64 16.33
N ASN A 118 -13.14 -10.70 15.77
CA ASN A 118 -13.77 -11.75 16.56
C ASN A 118 -12.77 -12.44 17.50
N GLU A 119 -11.54 -12.62 17.05
CA GLU A 119 -10.48 -13.19 17.90
C GLU A 119 -10.08 -12.23 19.04
N TYR A 120 -10.03 -10.93 18.77
CA TYR A 120 -9.82 -9.93 19.84
C TYR A 120 -10.95 -9.95 20.88
N GLU A 121 -12.20 -10.06 20.45
CA GLU A 121 -13.36 -10.16 21.35
C GLU A 121 -13.27 -11.43 22.22
N ARG A 122 -12.83 -12.56 21.64
CA ARG A 122 -12.59 -13.80 22.40
C ARG A 122 -11.50 -13.62 23.46
N ILE A 123 -10.34 -13.06 23.07
CA ILE A 123 -9.23 -12.82 23.99
C ILE A 123 -9.61 -11.86 25.14
N LEU A 124 -10.41 -10.83 24.81
CA LEU A 124 -10.92 -9.89 25.84
C LEU A 124 -11.87 -10.56 26.81
N ALA A 125 -12.71 -11.50 26.35
CA ALA A 125 -13.64 -12.23 27.19
C ALA A 125 -12.95 -13.23 28.16
N GLU A 126 -11.75 -13.67 27.82
CA GLU A 126 -10.97 -14.60 28.65
C GLU A 126 -10.31 -13.91 29.86
N GLU A 127 -10.26 -12.58 29.90
CA GLU A 127 -9.68 -11.76 30.99
C GLU A 127 -8.26 -12.17 31.44
N GLU A 128 -7.52 -12.89 30.57
CA GLU A 128 -6.19 -13.40 30.91
C GLU A 128 -5.07 -12.34 30.77
N ARG A 129 -5.39 -11.14 30.24
CA ARG A 129 -4.39 -10.13 29.90
C ARG A 129 -4.80 -8.74 30.36
N ASP A 130 -3.91 -8.07 31.08
CA ASP A 130 -4.12 -6.71 31.56
C ASP A 130 -4.08 -5.65 30.45
N VAL A 131 -3.31 -5.89 29.37
CA VAL A 131 -3.13 -4.96 28.24
C VAL A 131 -3.09 -5.72 26.93
N ILE A 132 -3.86 -5.23 25.94
CA ILE A 132 -3.83 -5.70 24.57
C ILE A 132 -3.50 -4.50 23.67
N ILE A 133 -2.43 -4.63 22.87
CA ILE A 133 -2.03 -3.63 21.86
C ILE A 133 -2.29 -4.20 20.48
N SER A 134 -3.04 -3.47 19.67
CA SER A 134 -3.37 -3.80 18.29
C SER A 134 -2.78 -2.77 17.33
N SER A 135 -2.37 -3.19 16.15
CA SER A 135 -1.89 -2.32 15.06
C SER A 135 -2.93 -2.22 13.95
#